data_6cb58ccd291901d72c1bce6ddeb487ed
#
_entry.id   6cb58ccd291901d72c1bce6ddeb487ed
#
_cell.length_a   1.000
_cell.length_b   1.000
_cell.length_c   1.000
_cell.angle_alpha   90.00
_cell.angle_beta   90.00
_cell.angle_gamma   90.00
#
_symmetry.space_group_name_H-M   'P 1'
#
loop_
_entity.id
_entity.type
_entity.pdbx_description
1 polymer ?
#
loop_
_entity_poly.entity_id
_entity_poly.type
_entity_poly.pdbx_seq_one_letter_code
_entity_poly.pdbx_strand_id
1 'polypeptide(L)'
;AVISSDHSGVMALAAQARVRSIAHNVKNCTPINFHVRFLEGIQGANVGIEVGGLGLNGKGITIGQGDTGGFEHIDLDDRVIDLGLDSMTRHAPHTAGTMIGAGSIPGKHRGAANEAHLINTDYYDIISRDNTFYKDFEVRVTNNSYAVLEKNIDCNSMGEYNIFSEETDQSTVLFPDLLHVWASGNSGTIVCDSLIP
;
A
#
# COMPACT_ATOMS: atom_id res chain seq x y z
N ALA A 1 -7.30 5.17 -23.14
CA ALA A 1 -7.65 4.50 -24.39
C ALA A 1 -6.73 3.30 -24.60
N VAL A 2 -7.28 2.16 -25.02
CA VAL A 2 -6.50 0.99 -25.42
C VAL A 2 -6.21 1.13 -26.90
N ILE A 3 -4.94 1.14 -27.28
CA ILE A 3 -4.49 1.28 -28.66
C ILE A 3 -3.66 0.05 -28.99
N SER A 4 -3.97 -0.63 -30.09
CA SER A 4 -3.12 -1.67 -30.65
C SER A 4 -2.12 -1.01 -31.61
N SER A 5 -0.84 -1.14 -31.33
CA SER A 5 0.22 -0.59 -32.17
C SER A 5 1.47 -1.46 -32.12
N ASP A 6 2.29 -1.38 -33.17
CA ASP A 6 3.65 -1.93 -33.19
C ASP A 6 4.61 -1.07 -32.35
N HIS A 7 5.86 -1.49 -32.24
CA HIS A 7 6.87 -0.78 -31.45
C HIS A 7 7.07 0.67 -31.93
N SER A 8 7.02 0.92 -33.23
CA SER A 8 7.21 2.28 -33.78
C SER A 8 6.05 3.19 -33.45
N GLY A 9 4.81 2.70 -33.47
CA GLY A 9 3.63 3.44 -33.06
C GLY A 9 3.62 3.76 -31.55
N VAL A 10 4.10 2.83 -30.72
CA VAL A 10 4.27 3.07 -29.27
C VAL A 10 5.26 4.19 -29.01
N MET A 11 6.41 4.19 -29.70
CA MET A 11 7.42 5.25 -29.56
C MET A 11 6.92 6.61 -30.07
N ALA A 12 6.14 6.62 -31.16
CA ALA A 12 5.52 7.86 -31.66
C ALA A 12 4.49 8.45 -30.68
N LEU A 13 3.72 7.61 -29.99
CA LEU A 13 2.79 8.02 -28.95
C LEU A 13 3.52 8.55 -27.71
N ALA A 14 4.62 7.88 -27.30
CA ALA A 14 5.43 8.30 -26.16
C ALA A 14 6.05 9.68 -26.35
N ALA A 15 6.32 10.09 -27.59
CA ALA A 15 6.88 11.40 -27.94
C ALA A 15 5.87 12.56 -27.85
N GLN A 16 4.58 12.27 -27.64
CA GLN A 16 3.57 13.33 -27.58
C GLN A 16 3.47 13.93 -26.16
N ALA A 17 3.49 15.24 -26.07
CA ALA A 17 3.47 15.99 -24.81
C ALA A 17 2.25 15.75 -23.91
N ARG A 18 1.19 15.12 -24.43
CA ARG A 18 -0.03 14.79 -23.68
C ARG A 18 -0.07 13.33 -23.18
N VAL A 19 0.90 12.51 -23.58
CA VAL A 19 0.98 11.11 -23.14
C VAL A 19 1.91 11.02 -21.93
N ARG A 20 1.35 10.82 -20.75
CA ARG A 20 2.11 10.73 -19.49
C ARG A 20 2.67 9.34 -19.23
N SER A 21 1.98 8.29 -19.69
CA SER A 21 2.44 6.92 -19.55
C SER A 21 1.90 6.02 -20.64
N ILE A 22 2.67 5.00 -20.99
CA ILE A 22 2.26 3.90 -21.87
C ILE A 22 2.56 2.61 -21.13
N ALA A 23 1.54 1.78 -20.89
CA ALA A 23 1.68 0.50 -20.25
C ALA A 23 1.21 -0.63 -21.18
N HIS A 24 1.84 -1.78 -21.07
CA HIS A 24 1.41 -2.98 -21.79
C HIS A 24 0.05 -3.46 -21.27
N ASN A 25 -0.92 -3.64 -22.17
CA ASN A 25 -2.22 -4.20 -21.80
C ASN A 25 -2.11 -5.71 -21.59
N VAL A 26 -2.06 -6.14 -20.34
CA VAL A 26 -2.07 -7.56 -19.97
C VAL A 26 -3.52 -8.03 -20.00
N LYS A 27 -3.88 -8.78 -21.04
CA LYS A 27 -5.26 -9.21 -21.32
C LYS A 27 -5.91 -10.11 -20.26
N ASN A 28 -5.15 -10.61 -19.28
CA ASN A 28 -5.60 -11.63 -18.32
C ASN A 28 -5.41 -11.23 -16.85
N CYS A 29 -5.27 -9.94 -16.54
CA CYS A 29 -5.27 -9.49 -15.13
C CYS A 29 -6.71 -9.35 -14.65
N THR A 30 -7.14 -10.27 -13.81
CA THR A 30 -8.36 -10.08 -13.02
C THR A 30 -8.02 -9.13 -11.87
N PRO A 31 -8.75 -8.02 -11.68
CA PRO A 31 -8.48 -7.11 -10.57
C PRO A 31 -8.79 -7.80 -9.25
N ILE A 32 -7.77 -8.27 -8.56
CA ILE A 32 -7.93 -8.98 -7.27
C ILE A 32 -8.58 -8.05 -6.25
N ASN A 33 -8.18 -6.78 -6.20
CA ASN A 33 -8.70 -5.79 -5.25
C ASN A 33 -10.22 -5.54 -5.39
N PHE A 34 -10.80 -5.70 -6.57
CA PHE A 34 -12.25 -5.55 -6.74
C PHE A 34 -13.03 -6.65 -5.99
N HIS A 35 -12.56 -7.90 -6.07
CA HIS A 35 -13.19 -9.01 -5.36
C HIS A 35 -12.94 -8.94 -3.85
N VAL A 36 -11.73 -8.56 -3.42
CA VAL A 36 -11.39 -8.36 -2.02
C VAL A 36 -12.30 -7.32 -1.37
N ARG A 37 -12.52 -6.18 -2.00
CA ARG A 37 -13.43 -5.13 -1.48
C ARG A 37 -14.84 -5.65 -1.20
N PHE A 38 -15.33 -6.57 -2.03
CA PHE A 38 -16.64 -7.19 -1.82
C PHE A 38 -16.61 -8.21 -0.68
N LEU A 39 -15.61 -9.09 -0.66
CA LEU A 39 -15.47 -10.15 0.34
C LEU A 39 -15.24 -9.59 1.75
N GLU A 40 -14.45 -8.53 1.86
CA GLU A 40 -14.13 -7.86 3.14
C GLU A 40 -15.17 -6.82 3.58
N GLY A 41 -16.29 -6.71 2.86
CA GLY A 41 -17.35 -5.75 3.21
C GLY A 41 -17.00 -4.28 2.98
N ILE A 42 -15.86 -3.96 2.41
CA ILE A 42 -15.39 -2.58 2.15
C ILE A 42 -16.39 -1.81 1.29
N GLN A 43 -17.00 -2.47 0.34
CA GLN A 43 -18.00 -1.84 -0.52
C GLN A 43 -19.21 -1.35 0.27
N GLY A 44 -19.67 -2.14 1.24
CA GLY A 44 -20.77 -1.73 2.14
C GLY A 44 -20.36 -0.57 3.06
N ALA A 45 -19.11 -0.55 3.51
CA ALA A 45 -18.58 0.56 4.31
C ALA A 45 -18.50 1.87 3.50
N ASN A 46 -18.11 1.82 2.23
CA ASN A 46 -17.95 3.01 1.38
C ASN A 46 -19.28 3.55 0.81
N VAL A 47 -20.31 2.72 0.70
CA VAL A 47 -21.63 3.16 0.20
C VAL A 47 -22.23 4.20 1.14
N GLY A 48 -22.88 5.23 0.56
CA GLY A 48 -23.48 6.31 1.35
C GLY A 48 -24.57 5.84 2.30
N ILE A 49 -24.73 6.57 3.39
CA ILE A 49 -25.71 6.28 4.44
C ILE A 49 -27.13 6.30 3.88
N GLU A 50 -27.40 7.17 2.91
CA GLU A 50 -28.70 7.37 2.25
C GLU A 50 -29.20 6.13 1.49
N VAL A 51 -28.29 5.20 1.17
CA VAL A 51 -28.60 3.93 0.49
C VAL A 51 -28.23 2.70 1.34
N GLY A 52 -28.06 2.89 2.64
CA GLY A 52 -27.89 1.81 3.61
C GLY A 52 -26.45 1.37 3.86
N GLY A 53 -25.45 2.12 3.38
CA GLY A 53 -24.04 1.93 3.72
C GLY A 53 -23.62 2.76 4.95
N LEU A 54 -22.31 2.78 5.22
CA LEU A 54 -21.74 3.53 6.36
C LEU A 54 -21.14 4.88 5.95
N GLY A 55 -20.93 5.15 4.65
CA GLY A 55 -20.33 6.36 4.13
C GLY A 55 -18.86 6.55 4.52
N LEU A 56 -18.17 5.48 4.90
CA LEU A 56 -16.79 5.51 5.37
C LEU A 56 -15.84 5.39 4.18
N ASN A 57 -15.10 6.44 3.88
CA ASN A 57 -14.19 6.54 2.75
C ASN A 57 -12.79 7.02 3.13
N GLY A 58 -12.51 7.19 4.43
CA GLY A 58 -11.21 7.63 4.96
C GLY A 58 -10.99 9.14 4.92
N LYS A 59 -12.02 9.95 4.64
CA LYS A 59 -11.89 11.42 4.62
C LYS A 59 -11.41 11.95 5.98
N GLY A 60 -10.35 12.74 5.97
CA GLY A 60 -9.74 13.32 7.16
C GLY A 60 -8.84 12.32 7.93
N ILE A 61 -8.56 11.15 7.37
CA ILE A 61 -7.64 10.18 7.96
C ILE A 61 -6.32 10.20 7.21
N THR A 62 -5.20 10.14 7.95
CA THR A 62 -3.87 9.95 7.40
C THR A 62 -3.36 8.55 7.72
N ILE A 63 -2.91 7.83 6.70
CA ILE A 63 -2.32 6.49 6.79
C ILE A 63 -0.81 6.63 6.60
N GLY A 64 -0.01 5.95 7.41
CA GLY A 64 1.42 5.80 7.20
C GLY A 64 1.70 4.55 6.35
N GLN A 65 2.63 4.63 5.41
CA GLN A 65 3.12 3.49 4.65
C GLN A 65 4.63 3.39 4.78
N GLY A 66 5.13 2.28 5.31
CA GLY A 66 6.52 1.87 5.19
C GLY A 66 6.70 0.96 3.99
N ASP A 67 7.51 1.37 3.02
CA ASP A 67 7.72 0.58 1.80
C ASP A 67 9.12 0.90 1.21
N THR A 68 9.43 0.28 0.08
CA THR A 68 10.68 0.51 -0.64
C THR A 68 10.51 1.58 -1.71
N GLY A 69 11.07 2.76 -1.49
CA GLY A 69 11.12 3.85 -2.46
C GLY A 69 9.86 4.69 -2.61
N GLY A 70 10.01 5.74 -3.37
CA GLY A 70 8.97 6.70 -3.70
C GLY A 70 8.15 6.33 -4.93
N PHE A 71 7.11 7.12 -5.21
CA PHE A 71 6.27 6.94 -6.39
C PHE A 71 5.48 8.20 -6.74
N GLU A 72 5.10 8.28 -8.02
CA GLU A 72 4.09 9.21 -8.52
C GLU A 72 3.00 8.43 -9.24
N HIS A 73 1.75 8.72 -8.96
CA HIS A 73 0.64 8.05 -9.64
C HIS A 73 -0.60 8.95 -9.68
N ILE A 74 -1.17 9.14 -10.86
CA ILE A 74 -2.31 10.04 -11.12
C ILE A 74 -3.55 9.76 -10.24
N ASP A 75 -3.73 8.51 -9.81
CA ASP A 75 -4.87 8.12 -8.96
C ASP A 75 -4.65 8.44 -7.48
N LEU A 76 -3.44 8.89 -7.13
CA LEU A 76 -2.98 9.18 -5.78
C LEU A 76 -2.57 10.65 -5.61
N ASP A 77 -2.47 11.39 -6.72
CA ASP A 77 -2.05 12.79 -6.75
C ASP A 77 -2.80 13.64 -5.71
N ASP A 78 -2.11 14.60 -5.13
CA ASP A 78 -2.58 15.55 -4.11
C ASP A 78 -2.90 14.93 -2.71
N ARG A 79 -2.86 13.58 -2.56
CA ARG A 79 -3.16 12.91 -1.30
C ARG A 79 -1.98 12.16 -0.69
N VAL A 80 -0.81 12.23 -1.31
CA VAL A 80 0.41 11.57 -0.83
C VAL A 80 1.46 12.60 -0.50
N ILE A 81 2.00 12.52 0.71
CA ILE A 81 3.27 13.14 1.07
C ILE A 81 4.32 12.04 1.00
N ASP A 82 5.16 12.10 -0.02
CA ASP A 82 6.23 11.13 -0.24
C ASP A 82 7.51 11.62 0.42
N LEU A 83 7.88 10.98 1.53
CA LEU A 83 9.15 11.16 2.23
C LEU A 83 10.13 10.04 1.88
N GLY A 84 9.77 9.25 0.90
CA GLY A 84 10.51 8.07 0.47
C GLY A 84 11.82 8.40 -0.23
N LEU A 85 12.50 7.37 -0.62
CA LEU A 85 13.79 7.41 -1.27
C LEU A 85 13.69 7.84 -2.72
N ASP A 86 14.80 8.33 -3.27
CA ASP A 86 14.92 8.75 -4.69
C ASP A 86 14.65 7.61 -5.71
N SER A 87 14.48 6.37 -5.25
CA SER A 87 14.22 5.22 -6.11
C SER A 87 12.72 5.00 -6.32
N MET A 88 12.29 5.03 -7.59
CA MET A 88 10.93 4.66 -7.96
C MET A 88 10.74 3.15 -7.92
N THR A 89 9.72 2.67 -7.22
CA THR A 89 9.37 1.24 -7.15
C THR A 89 7.98 0.97 -7.71
N ARG A 90 7.67 -0.31 -7.90
CA ARG A 90 6.32 -0.74 -8.31
C ARG A 90 5.49 -1.21 -7.13
N HIS A 91 6.13 -1.56 -6.03
CA HIS A 91 5.47 -2.11 -4.85
C HIS A 91 4.76 -1.01 -4.07
N ALA A 92 5.44 0.06 -3.71
CA ALA A 92 4.89 1.17 -2.96
C ALA A 92 3.61 1.80 -3.58
N PRO A 93 3.55 2.14 -4.90
CA PRO A 93 2.32 2.65 -5.49
C PRO A 93 1.20 1.62 -5.59
N HIS A 94 1.52 0.31 -5.67
CA HIS A 94 0.52 -0.75 -5.67
C HIS A 94 -0.15 -0.87 -4.29
N THR A 95 0.62 -0.89 -3.21
CA THR A 95 0.10 -0.92 -1.84
C THR A 95 -0.69 0.35 -1.52
N ALA A 96 -0.16 1.53 -1.87
CA ALA A 96 -0.86 2.80 -1.75
C ALA A 96 -2.21 2.81 -2.50
N GLY A 97 -2.23 2.36 -3.75
CA GLY A 97 -3.44 2.27 -4.56
C GLY A 97 -4.50 1.34 -3.96
N THR A 98 -4.08 0.25 -3.31
CA THR A 98 -4.97 -0.66 -2.60
C THR A 98 -5.63 0.02 -1.39
N MET A 99 -4.89 0.87 -0.69
CA MET A 99 -5.39 1.61 0.47
C MET A 99 -6.23 2.82 0.06
N ILE A 100 -5.66 3.75 -0.73
CA ILE A 100 -6.21 5.09 -0.94
C ILE A 100 -6.51 5.44 -2.39
N GLY A 101 -6.38 4.53 -3.36
CA GLY A 101 -6.65 4.81 -4.77
C GLY A 101 -8.02 5.45 -4.99
N ALA A 102 -8.09 6.58 -5.71
CA ALA A 102 -9.34 7.27 -6.00
C ALA A 102 -10.26 6.46 -6.94
N GLY A 103 -9.68 5.57 -7.75
CA GLY A 103 -10.42 4.80 -8.76
C GLY A 103 -10.86 5.67 -9.93
N SER A 104 -10.05 6.66 -10.29
CA SER A 104 -10.38 7.63 -11.34
C SER A 104 -10.49 7.00 -12.72
N ILE A 105 -9.81 5.87 -12.95
CA ILE A 105 -9.78 5.15 -14.24
C ILE A 105 -9.72 3.63 -14.00
N PRO A 106 -10.73 2.89 -14.27
CA PRO A 106 -12.16 2.99 -14.00
C PRO A 106 -12.47 2.83 -12.52
N GLY A 107 -13.59 3.35 -12.04
CA GLY A 107 -13.99 3.39 -10.61
C GLY A 107 -13.96 2.07 -9.84
N LYS A 108 -13.82 0.91 -10.50
CA LYS A 108 -13.69 -0.41 -9.87
C LYS A 108 -12.32 -0.66 -9.20
N HIS A 109 -11.32 0.18 -9.48
CA HIS A 109 -9.97 0.09 -8.88
C HIS A 109 -9.79 1.02 -7.68
N ARG A 110 -10.88 1.47 -7.08
CA ARG A 110 -10.85 2.32 -5.90
C ARG A 110 -10.23 1.61 -4.70
N GLY A 111 -9.41 2.30 -3.93
CA GLY A 111 -8.84 1.83 -2.68
C GLY A 111 -9.90 1.72 -1.56
N ALA A 112 -9.53 1.10 -0.45
CA ALA A 112 -10.45 0.89 0.68
C ALA A 112 -10.86 2.21 1.33
N ALA A 113 -9.92 3.13 1.52
CA ALA A 113 -10.07 4.45 2.11
C ALA A 113 -9.77 5.53 1.06
N ASN A 114 -10.54 5.57 0.00
CA ASN A 114 -10.26 6.31 -1.23
C ASN A 114 -10.25 7.84 -1.11
N GLU A 115 -10.56 8.41 0.05
CA GLU A 115 -10.46 9.83 0.39
C GLU A 115 -9.43 10.11 1.50
N ALA A 116 -8.70 9.08 1.97
CA ALA A 116 -7.65 9.25 2.95
C ALA A 116 -6.39 9.88 2.35
N HIS A 117 -5.56 10.46 3.20
CA HIS A 117 -4.20 10.89 2.89
C HIS A 117 -3.19 9.80 3.23
N LEU A 118 -2.03 9.83 2.60
CA LEU A 118 -0.94 8.89 2.82
C LEU A 118 0.37 9.63 3.07
N ILE A 119 1.11 9.19 4.08
CA ILE A 119 2.53 9.48 4.22
C ILE A 119 3.29 8.24 3.80
N ASN A 120 4.09 8.33 2.73
CA ASN A 120 4.97 7.26 2.30
C ASN A 120 6.39 7.54 2.80
N THR A 121 7.03 6.53 3.36
CA THR A 121 8.41 6.61 3.85
C THR A 121 9.12 5.27 3.68
N ASP A 122 10.43 5.26 3.91
CA ASP A 122 11.20 4.02 3.95
C ASP A 122 10.69 3.09 5.05
N TYR A 123 10.77 1.78 4.80
CA TYR A 123 10.31 0.76 5.74
C TYR A 123 11.08 0.75 7.07
N TYR A 124 12.31 1.27 7.12
CA TYR A 124 13.03 1.45 8.38
C TYR A 124 12.48 2.63 9.20
N ASP A 125 11.99 3.67 8.51
CA ASP A 125 11.57 4.92 9.15
C ASP A 125 10.16 4.85 9.74
N ILE A 126 9.27 4.02 9.19
CA ILE A 126 7.85 4.04 9.56
C ILE A 126 7.60 3.73 11.04
N ILE A 127 8.41 2.89 11.66
CA ILE A 127 8.31 2.60 13.10
C ILE A 127 9.27 3.47 13.89
N SER A 128 10.54 3.59 13.48
CA SER A 128 11.55 4.34 14.23
C SER A 128 11.24 5.84 14.38
N ARG A 129 10.41 6.40 13.49
CA ARG A 129 9.95 7.79 13.51
C ARG A 129 8.45 7.95 13.78
N ASP A 130 7.81 6.94 14.34
CA ASP A 130 6.37 6.88 14.63
C ASP A 130 5.87 8.10 15.42
N ASN A 131 6.66 8.60 16.37
CA ASN A 131 6.36 9.80 17.15
C ASN A 131 6.11 11.04 16.26
N THR A 132 6.93 11.22 15.20
CA THR A 132 6.74 12.29 14.22
C THR A 132 5.48 12.04 13.40
N PHE A 133 5.29 10.83 12.88
CA PHE A 133 4.12 10.52 12.09
C PHE A 133 2.82 10.64 12.89
N TYR A 134 2.83 10.17 14.12
CA TYR A 134 1.67 10.26 15.01
C TYR A 134 1.32 11.71 15.40
N LYS A 135 2.32 12.55 15.76
CA LYS A 135 2.08 13.89 16.28
C LYS A 135 1.94 14.96 15.19
N ASP A 136 2.82 14.91 14.18
CA ASP A 136 2.92 15.99 13.20
C ASP A 136 2.02 15.74 11.98
N PHE A 137 1.74 14.47 11.67
CA PHE A 137 0.92 14.07 10.52
C PHE A 137 -0.39 13.38 10.91
N GLU A 138 -0.66 13.24 12.21
CA GLU A 138 -1.87 12.60 12.74
C GLU A 138 -2.12 11.18 12.20
N VAL A 139 -1.05 10.44 11.90
CA VAL A 139 -1.15 9.04 11.49
C VAL A 139 -1.73 8.19 12.62
N ARG A 140 -2.73 7.37 12.32
CA ARG A 140 -3.38 6.44 13.27
C ARG A 140 -3.38 4.99 12.80
N VAL A 141 -2.98 4.76 11.56
CA VAL A 141 -2.82 3.41 10.99
C VAL A 141 -1.55 3.39 10.16
N THR A 142 -0.71 2.38 10.33
CA THR A 142 0.44 2.14 9.46
C THR A 142 0.27 0.85 8.66
N ASN A 143 0.69 0.87 7.40
CA ASN A 143 0.83 -0.30 6.56
C ASN A 143 2.29 -0.70 6.43
N ASN A 144 2.61 -1.93 6.79
CA ASN A 144 3.95 -2.49 6.81
C ASN A 144 3.98 -3.73 5.90
N SER A 145 4.06 -3.49 4.58
CA SER A 145 4.03 -4.54 3.55
C SER A 145 5.44 -4.97 3.14
N TYR A 146 6.29 -5.23 4.12
CA TYR A 146 7.69 -5.64 3.93
C TYR A 146 8.07 -6.79 4.86
N ALA A 147 9.19 -7.44 4.56
CA ALA A 147 9.81 -8.44 5.41
C ALA A 147 11.33 -8.33 5.33
N VAL A 148 12.01 -8.59 6.43
CA VAL A 148 13.48 -8.51 6.52
C VAL A 148 14.17 -9.70 5.86
N LEU A 149 13.45 -10.78 5.55
CA LEU A 149 13.99 -12.05 5.07
C LEU A 149 13.48 -12.38 3.66
N GLU A 150 14.20 -11.94 2.61
CA GLU A 150 13.71 -12.16 1.25
C GLU A 150 14.28 -13.35 0.49
N LYS A 151 15.50 -13.75 0.69
CA LYS A 151 16.16 -14.69 -0.25
C LYS A 151 16.63 -16.02 0.33
N ASN A 152 16.85 -16.09 1.63
CA ASN A 152 17.17 -17.33 2.32
C ASN A 152 16.40 -17.34 3.64
N ILE A 153 15.20 -17.90 3.62
CA ILE A 153 14.43 -18.06 4.86
C ILE A 153 15.24 -18.96 5.78
N ASP A 154 15.89 -18.34 6.75
CA ASP A 154 16.51 -19.07 7.84
C ASP A 154 15.41 -19.42 8.84
N CYS A 155 14.99 -20.68 8.82
CA CYS A 155 13.98 -21.17 9.75
C CYS A 155 14.36 -20.97 11.22
N ASN A 156 15.65 -20.83 11.53
CA ASN A 156 16.10 -20.60 12.91
C ASN A 156 15.80 -19.18 13.39
N SER A 157 15.70 -18.23 12.46
CA SER A 157 15.37 -16.82 12.79
C SER A 157 13.88 -16.50 12.70
N MET A 158 13.05 -17.44 12.24
CA MET A 158 11.60 -17.24 12.22
C MET A 158 11.02 -17.23 13.63
N GLY A 159 10.29 -16.17 13.96
CA GLY A 159 9.68 -15.98 15.27
C GLY A 159 10.62 -15.41 16.33
N GLU A 160 11.85 -15.04 15.97
CA GLU A 160 12.74 -14.32 16.89
C GLU A 160 12.19 -12.93 17.22
N TYR A 161 12.23 -12.59 18.50
CA TYR A 161 11.98 -11.25 18.98
C TYR A 161 13.24 -10.40 18.76
N ASN A 162 13.20 -9.50 17.80
CA ASN A 162 14.34 -8.66 17.40
C ASN A 162 14.06 -7.17 17.63
N ILE A 163 14.99 -6.30 17.25
CA ILE A 163 14.86 -4.86 17.43
C ILE A 163 13.59 -4.27 16.80
N PHE A 164 13.13 -4.78 15.65
CA PHE A 164 11.91 -4.29 15.02
C PHE A 164 10.66 -4.69 15.82
N SER A 165 10.68 -5.87 16.43
CA SER A 165 9.62 -6.33 17.35
C SER A 165 9.57 -5.43 18.59
N GLU A 166 10.74 -5.12 19.17
CA GLU A 166 10.86 -4.26 20.33
C GLU A 166 10.38 -2.83 20.04
N GLU A 167 10.79 -2.23 18.92
CA GLU A 167 10.36 -0.89 18.50
C GLU A 167 8.85 -0.85 18.27
N THR A 168 8.28 -1.89 17.64
CA THR A 168 6.82 -2.00 17.44
C THR A 168 6.06 -2.08 18.76
N ASP A 169 6.54 -2.87 19.71
CA ASP A 169 5.94 -2.98 21.04
C ASP A 169 6.02 -1.66 21.79
N GLN A 170 7.17 -0.98 21.75
CA GLN A 170 7.33 0.35 22.34
C GLN A 170 6.38 1.36 21.72
N SER A 171 6.25 1.39 20.41
CA SER A 171 5.30 2.24 19.68
C SER A 171 3.86 1.99 20.15
N THR A 172 3.46 0.73 20.22
CA THR A 172 2.11 0.33 20.64
C THR A 172 1.80 0.76 22.08
N VAL A 173 2.80 0.74 22.96
CA VAL A 173 2.64 1.20 24.35
C VAL A 173 2.56 2.72 24.43
N LEU A 174 3.39 3.43 23.66
CA LEU A 174 3.44 4.89 23.66
C LEU A 174 2.22 5.53 22.96
N PHE A 175 1.70 4.89 21.92
CA PHE A 175 0.60 5.37 21.09
C PHE A 175 -0.48 4.29 20.96
N PRO A 176 -1.29 4.07 22.01
CA PRO A 176 -2.23 2.94 22.06
C PRO A 176 -3.39 3.03 21.04
N ASP A 177 -3.57 4.18 20.39
CA ASP A 177 -4.51 4.41 19.30
C ASP A 177 -3.85 4.43 17.90
N LEU A 178 -2.55 4.09 17.81
CA LEU A 178 -1.83 3.85 16.56
C LEU A 178 -1.86 2.35 16.23
N LEU A 179 -2.54 1.98 15.16
CA LEU A 179 -2.63 0.61 14.68
C LEU A 179 -1.53 0.30 13.66
N HIS A 180 -0.69 -0.68 13.96
CA HIS A 180 0.29 -1.22 13.02
C HIS A 180 -0.29 -2.45 12.30
N VAL A 181 -0.37 -2.40 10.97
CA VAL A 181 -0.83 -3.52 10.13
C VAL A 181 0.35 -4.11 9.39
N TRP A 182 0.58 -5.41 9.57
CA TRP A 182 1.72 -6.13 9.01
C TRP A 182 1.29 -7.18 8.00
N ALA A 183 2.06 -7.32 6.92
CA ALA A 183 1.92 -8.44 6.01
C ALA A 183 2.39 -9.74 6.68
N SER A 184 1.61 -10.82 6.50
CA SER A 184 2.00 -12.16 7.02
C SER A 184 3.10 -12.83 6.19
N GLY A 185 3.55 -12.20 5.09
CA GLY A 185 4.57 -12.71 4.19
C GLY A 185 4.00 -13.53 3.02
N ASN A 186 4.91 -13.93 2.12
CA ASN A 186 4.58 -14.63 0.87
C ASN A 186 5.06 -16.08 0.82
N SER A 187 5.60 -16.59 1.93
CA SER A 187 6.33 -17.87 1.97
C SER A 187 5.56 -19.00 2.68
N GLY A 188 4.22 -18.93 2.68
CA GLY A 188 3.36 -19.89 3.37
C GLY A 188 3.45 -21.36 2.89
N THR A 189 4.19 -21.62 1.82
CA THR A 189 4.47 -22.99 1.34
C THR A 189 5.77 -23.55 1.90
N ILE A 190 6.57 -22.74 2.60
CA ILE A 190 7.82 -23.19 3.23
C ILE A 190 7.50 -23.75 4.60
N VAL A 191 7.88 -24.99 4.81
CA VAL A 191 7.74 -25.68 6.08
C VAL A 191 9.10 -25.69 6.79
N CYS A 192 9.12 -25.18 8.02
CA CYS A 192 10.30 -25.20 8.87
C CYS A 192 10.16 -26.35 9.88
N ASP A 193 10.65 -27.53 9.54
CA ASP A 193 10.57 -28.73 10.37
C ASP A 193 11.21 -28.58 11.76
N SER A 194 12.14 -27.61 11.91
CA SER A 194 12.83 -27.34 13.18
C SER A 194 12.01 -26.54 14.20
N LEU A 195 10.84 -26.02 13.81
CA LEU A 195 9.97 -25.22 14.68
C LEU A 195 8.80 -26.02 15.28
N ILE A 196 8.71 -27.31 14.96
CA ILE A 196 7.70 -28.21 15.58
C ILE A 196 8.37 -28.89 16.76
N PRO A 197 8.00 -28.57 18.01
CA PRO A 197 8.52 -29.26 19.20
C PRO A 197 8.04 -30.69 19.28
#